data_fda3658274b5e721e986984515a9d268
#
_entry.id   fda3658274b5e721e986984515a9d268
#
_cell.length_a   1.000
_cell.length_b   1.000
_cell.length_c   1.000
_cell.angle_alpha   90.00
_cell.angle_beta   90.00
_cell.angle_gamma   90.00
#
_symmetry.space_group_name_H-M   'P 1'
#
loop_
_entity.id
_entity.type
_entity.pdbx_description
1 polymer ?
#
loop_
_entity_poly.entity_id
_entity_poly.type
_entity_poly.pdbx_seq_one_letter_code
_entity_poly.pdbx_strand_id
1 'polypeptide(L)'
;MEEYRDDIKSKLHYMDEILHKISSMSQAENEKQLDDITPSILKSVGKYTAADRAYIFEWSSEKKESFKNTFEWCASGIEPQIQNLQKVPVCLMQNWVETFIQKKNIIIYDLEEIAEETPQEYEILKPQNIHALIAVPIYTNHKFIGFIGLDNPDLNQNMVSMNLLSDVGCHMGSVREKLRMMKELEDALETANLNGEIIDSISKLYWLIYRMNLETGTYEEISAGNEMHKLTGKHGKTEEAFQHAINTIVDGEHQEMMKKFFDASTLADRLKDTESIAVEYRAQSGSWHLARFIVKKRNPFGKVTNVLYVVRQIDKEKQVEITYKQELIKKNRILSGLSRDYTTAFVLNLDTDEYEFVFNQETNHAQKHEEFKAF
;
A
#
# COMPACT_ATOMS: atom_id res chain seq x y z
N MET A 1 -45.28 -45.82 7.16
CA MET A 1 -45.88 -44.47 6.92
C MET A 1 -45.44 -43.42 7.95
N GLU A 2 -45.35 -43.74 9.22
CA GLU A 2 -44.81 -42.85 10.26
C GLU A 2 -43.33 -42.53 10.09
N GLU A 3 -42.52 -43.56 9.86
CA GLU A 3 -41.06 -43.41 9.62
C GLU A 3 -40.72 -42.54 8.40
N TYR A 4 -41.47 -42.69 7.30
CA TYR A 4 -41.32 -41.85 6.10
C TYR A 4 -41.75 -40.40 6.35
N ARG A 5 -42.72 -40.17 7.20
CA ARG A 5 -43.18 -38.83 7.57
C ARG A 5 -42.19 -38.12 8.49
N ASP A 6 -41.49 -38.86 9.36
CA ASP A 6 -40.47 -38.31 10.26
C ASP A 6 -39.18 -38.01 9.52
N ASP A 7 -38.81 -38.82 8.50
CA ASP A 7 -37.70 -38.55 7.62
C ASP A 7 -37.89 -37.24 6.82
N ILE A 8 -39.09 -37.06 6.24
CA ILE A 8 -39.42 -35.81 5.53
C ILE A 8 -39.37 -34.60 6.46
N LYS A 9 -39.85 -34.69 7.68
CA LYS A 9 -39.82 -33.59 8.66
C LYS A 9 -38.39 -33.26 9.04
N SER A 10 -37.51 -34.26 9.23
CA SER A 10 -36.10 -34.05 9.55
C SER A 10 -35.38 -33.38 8.41
N LYS A 11 -35.62 -33.78 7.18
CA LYS A 11 -35.01 -33.18 5.98
C LYS A 11 -35.47 -31.73 5.78
N LEU A 12 -36.75 -31.45 5.97
CA LEU A 12 -37.26 -30.07 5.93
C LEU A 12 -36.65 -29.20 7.01
N HIS A 13 -36.44 -29.72 8.20
CA HIS A 13 -35.80 -28.99 9.28
C HIS A 13 -34.34 -28.66 8.95
N TYR A 14 -33.55 -29.63 8.45
CA TYR A 14 -32.14 -29.37 8.04
C TYR A 14 -32.06 -28.38 6.87
N MET A 15 -32.96 -28.45 5.89
CA MET A 15 -33.01 -27.51 4.79
C MET A 15 -33.28 -26.08 5.29
N ASP A 16 -34.23 -25.90 6.20
CA ASP A 16 -34.53 -24.59 6.81
C ASP A 16 -33.31 -24.06 7.60
N GLU A 17 -32.63 -24.92 8.39
CA GLU A 17 -31.38 -24.57 9.05
C GLU A 17 -30.29 -24.12 8.06
N ILE A 18 -30.12 -24.80 6.94
CA ILE A 18 -29.10 -24.44 5.92
C ILE A 18 -29.42 -23.08 5.33
N LEU A 19 -30.67 -22.79 4.98
CA LEU A 19 -31.09 -21.51 4.43
C LEU A 19 -30.83 -20.36 5.42
N HIS A 20 -31.16 -20.56 6.70
CA HIS A 20 -30.85 -19.58 7.76
C HIS A 20 -29.35 -19.33 7.91
N LYS A 21 -28.52 -20.39 7.85
CA LYS A 21 -27.07 -20.27 7.98
C LYS A 21 -26.43 -19.62 6.76
N ILE A 22 -26.91 -19.88 5.55
CA ILE A 22 -26.50 -19.19 4.33
C ILE A 22 -26.82 -17.69 4.46
N SER A 23 -28.00 -17.34 4.96
CA SER A 23 -28.36 -15.95 5.22
C SER A 23 -27.42 -15.30 6.25
N SER A 24 -27.11 -16.00 7.35
CA SER A 24 -26.14 -15.51 8.36
C SER A 24 -24.73 -15.37 7.79
N MET A 25 -24.29 -16.30 6.93
CA MET A 25 -23.01 -16.21 6.23
C MET A 25 -22.93 -14.93 5.37
N SER A 26 -24.00 -14.57 4.67
CA SER A 26 -24.06 -13.37 3.83
C SER A 26 -23.94 -12.06 4.64
N GLN A 27 -24.24 -12.11 5.94
CA GLN A 27 -24.11 -10.99 6.88
C GLN A 27 -22.72 -10.90 7.54
N ALA A 28 -21.82 -11.85 7.30
CA ALA A 28 -20.48 -11.81 7.86
C ALA A 28 -19.74 -10.52 7.46
N GLU A 29 -19.12 -9.89 8.44
CA GLU A 29 -18.37 -8.63 8.31
C GLU A 29 -16.84 -8.85 8.25
N ASN A 30 -16.40 -10.06 8.62
CA ASN A 30 -15.00 -10.44 8.57
C ASN A 30 -14.82 -11.95 8.38
N GLU A 31 -13.62 -12.38 8.02
CA GLU A 31 -13.26 -13.77 7.77
C GLU A 31 -13.56 -14.68 8.98
N LYS A 32 -13.31 -14.19 10.20
CA LYS A 32 -13.53 -14.95 11.42
C LYS A 32 -15.02 -15.31 11.60
N GLN A 33 -15.92 -14.38 11.35
CA GLN A 33 -17.37 -14.66 11.43
C GLN A 33 -17.80 -15.69 10.39
N LEU A 34 -17.24 -15.64 9.19
CA LEU A 34 -17.48 -16.64 8.16
C LEU A 34 -16.96 -18.01 8.58
N ASP A 35 -15.74 -18.07 9.12
CA ASP A 35 -15.13 -19.31 9.61
C ASP A 35 -15.90 -19.92 10.79
N ASP A 36 -16.42 -19.10 11.71
CA ASP A 36 -17.21 -19.54 12.86
C ASP A 36 -18.56 -20.16 12.44
N ILE A 37 -19.17 -19.71 11.35
CA ILE A 37 -20.44 -20.21 10.82
C ILE A 37 -20.25 -21.51 10.01
N THR A 38 -19.15 -21.65 9.28
CA THR A 38 -18.87 -22.70 8.30
C THR A 38 -19.05 -24.13 8.86
N PRO A 39 -18.51 -24.51 10.05
CA PRO A 39 -18.70 -25.84 10.60
C PRO A 39 -20.18 -26.18 10.85
N SER A 40 -20.97 -25.20 11.22
CA SER A 40 -22.39 -25.40 11.46
C SER A 40 -23.20 -25.64 10.17
N ILE A 41 -22.76 -25.05 9.07
CA ILE A 41 -23.33 -25.28 7.73
C ILE A 41 -23.00 -26.70 7.28
N LEU A 42 -21.71 -27.08 7.35
CA LEU A 42 -21.28 -28.46 7.00
C LEU A 42 -22.04 -29.53 7.78
N LYS A 43 -22.27 -29.30 9.08
CA LYS A 43 -23.07 -30.18 9.92
C LYS A 43 -24.49 -30.35 9.40
N SER A 44 -25.16 -29.24 9.03
CA SER A 44 -26.55 -29.33 8.53
C SER A 44 -26.62 -29.96 7.14
N VAL A 45 -25.64 -29.64 6.28
CA VAL A 45 -25.51 -30.26 4.95
C VAL A 45 -25.26 -31.76 5.07
N GLY A 46 -24.27 -32.18 5.88
CA GLY A 46 -23.96 -33.59 6.09
C GLY A 46 -25.16 -34.40 6.63
N LYS A 47 -25.90 -33.83 7.58
CA LYS A 47 -27.12 -34.48 8.11
C LYS A 47 -28.23 -34.55 7.08
N TYR A 48 -28.44 -33.46 6.28
CA TYR A 48 -29.46 -33.47 5.23
C TYR A 48 -29.20 -34.53 4.17
N THR A 49 -27.93 -34.68 3.78
CA THR A 49 -27.49 -35.61 2.72
C THR A 49 -27.17 -37.00 3.24
N ALA A 50 -27.35 -37.26 4.54
CA ALA A 50 -26.96 -38.50 5.23
C ALA A 50 -25.50 -38.92 4.94
N ALA A 51 -24.60 -37.93 4.77
CA ALA A 51 -23.19 -38.16 4.48
C ALA A 51 -22.41 -38.56 5.75
N ASP A 52 -21.33 -39.32 5.58
CA ASP A 52 -20.36 -39.63 6.63
C ASP A 52 -19.53 -38.41 7.01
N ARG A 53 -19.09 -37.64 6.01
CA ARG A 53 -18.33 -36.37 6.16
C ARG A 53 -18.84 -35.32 5.22
N ALA A 54 -18.72 -34.08 5.67
CA ALA A 54 -18.85 -32.87 4.83
C ALA A 54 -17.63 -32.00 5.09
N TYR A 55 -16.96 -31.54 4.05
CA TYR A 55 -15.67 -30.87 4.18
C TYR A 55 -15.45 -29.77 3.13
N ILE A 56 -14.46 -28.92 3.42
CA ILE A 56 -13.97 -27.90 2.49
C ILE A 56 -12.47 -28.04 2.35
N PHE A 57 -12.02 -28.08 1.11
CA PHE A 57 -10.61 -28.00 0.75
C PHE A 57 -10.31 -26.67 0.06
N GLU A 58 -9.21 -26.06 0.44
CA GLU A 58 -8.72 -24.82 -0.13
C GLU A 58 -7.24 -24.94 -0.49
N TRP A 59 -6.78 -24.05 -1.35
CA TRP A 59 -5.36 -23.95 -1.64
C TRP A 59 -4.57 -23.69 -0.35
N SER A 60 -3.50 -24.44 -0.12
CA SER A 60 -2.64 -24.26 1.07
C SER A 60 -1.76 -23.01 0.99
N SER A 61 -1.54 -22.49 -0.22
CA SER A 61 -0.72 -21.29 -0.49
C SER A 61 -1.08 -20.67 -1.83
N GLU A 62 -0.62 -19.44 -2.04
CA GLU A 62 -0.76 -18.73 -3.33
C GLU A 62 -0.11 -19.46 -4.51
N LYS A 63 0.91 -20.30 -4.27
CA LYS A 63 1.57 -21.11 -5.29
C LYS A 63 0.71 -22.24 -5.82
N LYS A 64 -0.39 -22.57 -5.13
CA LYS A 64 -1.36 -23.62 -5.53
C LYS A 64 -0.74 -25.00 -5.77
N GLU A 65 0.23 -25.36 -4.96
CA GLU A 65 0.94 -26.65 -5.07
C GLU A 65 0.24 -27.80 -4.31
N SER A 66 -0.60 -27.46 -3.33
CA SER A 66 -1.34 -28.41 -2.52
C SER A 66 -2.66 -27.83 -2.01
N PHE A 67 -3.59 -28.72 -1.69
CA PHE A 67 -4.80 -28.42 -0.95
C PHE A 67 -4.63 -28.72 0.53
N LYS A 68 -5.41 -28.05 1.36
CA LYS A 68 -5.62 -28.35 2.78
C LYS A 68 -7.10 -28.50 3.07
N ASN A 69 -7.47 -29.46 3.90
CA ASN A 69 -8.79 -29.54 4.49
C ASN A 69 -8.91 -28.44 5.54
N THR A 70 -9.73 -27.41 5.28
CA THR A 70 -9.90 -26.26 6.18
C THR A 70 -11.04 -26.45 7.16
N PHE A 71 -12.08 -27.14 6.74
CA PHE A 71 -13.25 -27.42 7.56
C PHE A 71 -13.74 -28.85 7.31
N GLU A 72 -14.10 -29.55 8.37
CA GLU A 72 -14.66 -30.89 8.31
C GLU A 72 -15.74 -31.07 9.38
N TRP A 73 -16.82 -31.70 9.00
CA TRP A 73 -17.83 -32.25 9.89
C TRP A 73 -17.92 -33.78 9.64
N CYS A 74 -17.99 -34.57 10.72
CA CYS A 74 -18.14 -36.03 10.66
C CYS A 74 -19.45 -36.44 11.35
N ALA A 75 -20.10 -37.45 10.80
CA ALA A 75 -21.21 -38.15 11.45
C ALA A 75 -20.72 -38.91 12.70
N SER A 76 -21.66 -39.29 13.55
CA SER A 76 -21.32 -40.02 14.78
C SER A 76 -20.65 -41.38 14.45
N GLY A 77 -19.47 -41.60 15.01
CA GLY A 77 -18.69 -42.82 14.78
C GLY A 77 -17.75 -42.78 13.56
N ILE A 78 -17.76 -41.68 12.82
CA ILE A 78 -16.84 -41.50 11.69
C ILE A 78 -15.59 -40.76 12.15
N GLU A 79 -14.40 -41.30 11.76
CA GLU A 79 -13.11 -40.75 12.15
C GLU A 79 -12.74 -39.51 11.33
N PRO A 80 -12.37 -38.38 11.96
CA PRO A 80 -11.96 -37.17 11.25
C PRO A 80 -10.67 -37.36 10.47
N GLN A 81 -10.59 -36.78 9.27
CA GLN A 81 -9.42 -36.82 8.41
C GLN A 81 -8.73 -35.46 8.26
N ILE A 82 -9.31 -34.39 8.84
CA ILE A 82 -8.81 -33.03 8.71
C ILE A 82 -7.32 -32.89 9.02
N GLN A 83 -6.80 -33.56 10.05
CA GLN A 83 -5.39 -33.51 10.45
C GLN A 83 -4.47 -34.23 9.45
N ASN A 84 -4.96 -35.26 8.78
CA ASN A 84 -4.20 -36.07 7.82
C ASN A 84 -4.13 -35.37 6.44
N LEU A 85 -5.06 -34.46 6.16
CA LEU A 85 -5.27 -33.83 4.85
C LEU A 85 -4.90 -32.35 4.83
N GLN A 86 -3.88 -31.94 5.60
CA GLN A 86 -3.42 -30.54 5.67
C GLN A 86 -2.49 -30.15 4.51
N LYS A 87 -1.96 -31.13 3.76
CA LYS A 87 -1.09 -30.87 2.61
C LYS A 87 -1.24 -31.97 1.57
N VAL A 88 -2.33 -31.92 0.80
CA VAL A 88 -2.60 -32.86 -0.30
C VAL A 88 -1.99 -32.29 -1.59
N PRO A 89 -0.94 -32.92 -2.16
CA PRO A 89 -0.29 -32.43 -3.38
C PRO A 89 -1.25 -32.40 -4.57
N VAL A 90 -1.21 -31.33 -5.37
CA VAL A 90 -2.08 -31.19 -6.57
C VAL A 90 -1.87 -32.31 -7.58
N CYS A 91 -0.65 -32.81 -7.72
CA CYS A 91 -0.36 -33.93 -8.64
C CYS A 91 -1.17 -35.19 -8.37
N LEU A 92 -1.65 -35.38 -7.14
CA LEU A 92 -2.50 -36.50 -6.76
C LEU A 92 -3.99 -36.26 -7.05
N MET A 93 -4.37 -35.02 -7.38
CA MET A 93 -5.75 -34.58 -7.65
C MET A 93 -5.85 -33.79 -8.95
N GLN A 94 -4.97 -34.01 -9.91
CA GLN A 94 -4.87 -33.20 -11.12
C GLN A 94 -6.16 -33.26 -11.94
N ASN A 95 -6.79 -34.42 -12.09
CA ASN A 95 -8.05 -34.60 -12.81
C ASN A 95 -9.19 -33.79 -12.15
N TRP A 96 -9.18 -33.71 -10.81
CA TRP A 96 -10.15 -32.91 -10.06
C TRP A 96 -9.97 -31.43 -10.36
N VAL A 97 -8.74 -30.92 -10.33
CA VAL A 97 -8.44 -29.53 -10.63
C VAL A 97 -8.85 -29.17 -12.04
N GLU A 98 -8.54 -30.02 -13.03
CA GLU A 98 -8.93 -29.81 -14.43
C GLU A 98 -10.46 -29.80 -14.60
N THR A 99 -11.17 -30.72 -13.92
CA THR A 99 -12.62 -30.78 -13.91
C THR A 99 -13.24 -29.52 -13.27
N PHE A 100 -12.69 -29.09 -12.14
CA PHE A 100 -13.16 -27.89 -11.45
C PHE A 100 -12.87 -26.60 -12.26
N ILE A 101 -11.72 -26.48 -12.91
CA ILE A 101 -11.43 -25.35 -13.78
C ILE A 101 -12.46 -25.27 -14.95
N GLN A 102 -12.95 -26.41 -15.43
CA GLN A 102 -14.02 -26.49 -16.43
C GLN A 102 -15.42 -26.22 -15.85
N LYS A 103 -15.52 -25.86 -14.57
CA LYS A 103 -16.78 -25.63 -13.85
C LYS A 103 -17.69 -26.86 -13.78
N LYS A 104 -17.10 -28.04 -13.76
CA LYS A 104 -17.82 -29.31 -13.60
C LYS A 104 -17.67 -29.82 -12.17
N ASN A 105 -18.69 -30.53 -11.72
CA ASN A 105 -18.71 -31.22 -10.43
C ASN A 105 -18.11 -32.62 -10.59
N ILE A 106 -17.66 -33.20 -9.49
CA ILE A 106 -17.18 -34.59 -9.43
C ILE A 106 -18.20 -35.40 -8.64
N ILE A 107 -18.59 -36.53 -9.22
CA ILE A 107 -19.44 -37.53 -8.57
C ILE A 107 -18.79 -38.89 -8.81
N ILE A 108 -18.47 -39.59 -7.71
CA ILE A 108 -18.02 -40.97 -7.73
C ILE A 108 -19.15 -41.79 -7.10
N TYR A 109 -19.78 -42.64 -7.90
CA TYR A 109 -20.88 -43.48 -7.46
C TYR A 109 -20.39 -44.75 -6.75
N ASP A 110 -19.30 -45.29 -7.22
CA ASP A 110 -18.59 -46.44 -6.63
C ASP A 110 -17.08 -46.19 -6.79
N LEU A 111 -16.36 -46.15 -5.68
CA LEU A 111 -14.92 -45.92 -5.68
C LEU A 111 -14.15 -47.06 -6.41
N GLU A 112 -14.65 -48.27 -6.42
CA GLU A 112 -14.01 -49.41 -7.09
C GLU A 112 -13.99 -49.20 -8.61
N GLU A 113 -14.96 -48.49 -9.19
CA GLU A 113 -15.02 -48.26 -10.64
C GLU A 113 -13.87 -47.35 -11.13
N ILE A 114 -13.32 -46.47 -10.28
CA ILE A 114 -12.24 -45.57 -10.67
C ILE A 114 -10.83 -46.12 -10.40
N ALA A 115 -10.73 -47.31 -9.79
CA ALA A 115 -9.44 -47.90 -9.38
C ALA A 115 -8.45 -48.09 -10.54
N GLU A 116 -8.94 -48.44 -11.74
CA GLU A 116 -8.11 -48.61 -12.93
C GLU A 116 -7.90 -47.30 -13.70
N GLU A 117 -8.90 -46.39 -13.72
CA GLU A 117 -8.85 -45.14 -14.49
C GLU A 117 -8.01 -44.04 -13.79
N THR A 118 -8.16 -43.93 -12.47
CA THR A 118 -7.48 -42.91 -11.65
C THR A 118 -6.88 -43.53 -10.37
N PRO A 119 -5.86 -44.39 -10.49
CA PRO A 119 -5.30 -45.11 -9.35
C PRO A 119 -4.74 -44.21 -8.25
N GLN A 120 -4.23 -43.03 -8.59
CA GLN A 120 -3.71 -42.08 -7.61
C GLN A 120 -4.83 -41.50 -6.70
N GLU A 121 -5.98 -41.25 -7.27
CA GLU A 121 -7.16 -40.78 -6.52
C GLU A 121 -7.72 -41.90 -5.65
N TYR A 122 -7.82 -43.09 -6.21
CA TYR A 122 -8.24 -44.30 -5.48
C TYR A 122 -7.40 -44.56 -4.23
N GLU A 123 -6.06 -44.50 -4.34
CA GLU A 123 -5.12 -44.71 -3.23
C GLU A 123 -5.28 -43.67 -2.08
N ILE A 124 -5.74 -42.45 -2.39
CA ILE A 124 -6.02 -41.45 -1.36
C ILE A 124 -7.37 -41.70 -0.69
N LEU A 125 -8.38 -42.08 -1.46
CA LEU A 125 -9.77 -42.15 -0.99
C LEU A 125 -10.04 -43.47 -0.25
N LYS A 126 -9.51 -44.60 -0.72
CA LYS A 126 -9.74 -45.93 -0.18
C LYS A 126 -9.43 -46.10 1.33
N PRO A 127 -8.27 -45.58 1.83
CA PRO A 127 -7.94 -45.72 3.27
C PRO A 127 -8.89 -44.94 4.19
N GLN A 128 -9.68 -44.04 3.66
CA GLN A 128 -10.63 -43.22 4.40
C GLN A 128 -12.04 -43.82 4.51
N ASN A 129 -12.22 -45.06 4.05
CA ASN A 129 -13.51 -45.78 3.95
C ASN A 129 -14.54 -45.01 3.08
N ILE A 130 -14.07 -44.36 2.03
CA ILE A 130 -14.93 -43.70 1.06
C ILE A 130 -15.36 -44.75 0.03
N HIS A 131 -16.66 -44.85 -0.20
CA HIS A 131 -17.26 -45.71 -1.21
C HIS A 131 -17.84 -44.86 -2.37
N ALA A 132 -18.37 -43.72 -2.01
CA ALA A 132 -18.96 -42.75 -2.94
C ALA A 132 -18.65 -41.35 -2.49
N LEU A 133 -18.58 -40.40 -3.40
CA LEU A 133 -18.43 -38.97 -3.04
C LEU A 133 -19.05 -38.02 -4.05
N ILE A 134 -19.33 -36.79 -3.56
CA ILE A 134 -19.72 -35.65 -4.37
C ILE A 134 -18.80 -34.49 -4.00
N ALA A 135 -18.18 -33.84 -4.98
CA ALA A 135 -17.36 -32.65 -4.78
C ALA A 135 -17.73 -31.56 -5.78
N VAL A 136 -17.87 -30.34 -5.29
CA VAL A 136 -18.31 -29.17 -6.03
C VAL A 136 -17.30 -28.03 -5.85
N PRO A 137 -16.86 -27.36 -6.92
CA PRO A 137 -15.87 -26.29 -6.82
C PRO A 137 -16.44 -25.02 -6.20
N ILE A 138 -15.59 -24.30 -5.48
CA ILE A 138 -15.85 -22.98 -4.94
C ILE A 138 -15.06 -21.96 -5.78
N TYR A 139 -15.74 -20.88 -6.17
CA TYR A 139 -15.13 -19.81 -6.97
C TYR A 139 -15.25 -18.45 -6.29
N THR A 140 -14.22 -17.63 -6.49
CA THR A 140 -14.21 -16.21 -6.13
C THR A 140 -13.79 -15.44 -7.38
N ASN A 141 -14.62 -14.49 -7.85
CA ASN A 141 -14.35 -13.73 -9.06
C ASN A 141 -13.93 -14.62 -10.26
N HIS A 142 -14.72 -15.67 -10.50
CA HIS A 142 -14.49 -16.69 -11.54
C HIS A 142 -13.19 -17.51 -11.40
N LYS A 143 -12.42 -17.34 -10.32
CA LYS A 143 -11.22 -18.12 -10.03
C LYS A 143 -11.55 -19.28 -9.09
N PHE A 144 -11.10 -20.47 -9.42
CA PHE A 144 -11.20 -21.63 -8.56
C PHE A 144 -10.33 -21.44 -7.31
N ILE A 145 -10.94 -21.50 -6.12
CA ILE A 145 -10.27 -21.29 -4.83
C ILE A 145 -10.24 -22.53 -3.95
N GLY A 146 -11.10 -23.49 -4.20
CA GLY A 146 -11.25 -24.70 -3.41
C GLY A 146 -12.52 -25.46 -3.77
N PHE A 147 -12.84 -26.47 -3.02
CA PHE A 147 -14.05 -27.26 -3.23
C PHE A 147 -14.69 -27.69 -1.92
N ILE A 148 -15.99 -27.94 -1.97
CA ILE A 148 -16.79 -28.53 -0.89
C ILE A 148 -17.18 -29.92 -1.30
N GLY A 149 -17.09 -30.89 -0.38
CA GLY A 149 -17.37 -32.29 -0.69
C GLY A 149 -18.13 -33.01 0.41
N LEU A 150 -18.68 -34.15 0.02
CA LEU A 150 -19.39 -35.11 0.85
C LEU A 150 -18.83 -36.50 0.59
N ASP A 151 -18.52 -37.23 1.65
CA ASP A 151 -18.19 -38.68 1.58
C ASP A 151 -19.43 -39.50 1.94
N ASN A 152 -19.66 -40.55 1.17
CA ASN A 152 -20.74 -41.51 1.35
C ASN A 152 -22.13 -40.91 1.53
N PRO A 153 -22.54 -39.88 0.70
CA PRO A 153 -23.90 -39.31 0.78
C PRO A 153 -24.95 -40.30 0.29
N ASP A 154 -26.23 -40.06 0.64
CA ASP A 154 -27.35 -40.79 0.04
C ASP A 154 -27.44 -40.46 -1.46
N LEU A 155 -26.95 -41.36 -2.30
CA LEU A 155 -26.89 -41.15 -3.76
C LEU A 155 -28.26 -41.16 -4.45
N ASN A 156 -29.32 -41.61 -3.80
CA ASN A 156 -30.69 -41.48 -4.33
C ASN A 156 -31.12 -40.00 -4.48
N GLN A 157 -30.39 -39.07 -3.82
CA GLN A 157 -30.62 -37.63 -3.84
C GLN A 157 -29.41 -36.86 -4.40
N ASN A 158 -28.54 -37.47 -5.20
CA ASN A 158 -27.30 -36.88 -5.68
C ASN A 158 -27.47 -35.50 -6.33
N MET A 159 -28.51 -35.33 -7.18
CA MET A 159 -28.83 -34.03 -7.81
C MET A 159 -29.14 -32.93 -6.77
N VAL A 160 -29.91 -33.25 -5.74
CA VAL A 160 -30.27 -32.30 -4.67
C VAL A 160 -29.04 -31.98 -3.83
N SER A 161 -28.26 -32.99 -3.45
CA SER A 161 -27.02 -32.83 -2.70
C SER A 161 -26.01 -31.95 -3.44
N MET A 162 -25.84 -32.19 -4.75
CA MET A 162 -24.94 -31.42 -5.60
C MET A 162 -25.39 -29.96 -5.75
N ASN A 163 -26.67 -29.71 -5.97
CA ASN A 163 -27.21 -28.35 -6.04
C ASN A 163 -27.03 -27.61 -4.71
N LEU A 164 -27.30 -28.26 -3.60
CA LEU A 164 -27.13 -27.69 -2.26
C LEU A 164 -25.66 -27.30 -2.00
N LEU A 165 -24.70 -28.20 -2.32
CA LEU A 165 -23.28 -27.90 -2.21
C LEU A 165 -22.88 -26.73 -3.12
N SER A 166 -23.41 -26.69 -4.35
CA SER A 166 -23.16 -25.59 -5.30
C SER A 166 -23.65 -24.25 -4.75
N ASP A 167 -24.83 -24.24 -4.13
CA ASP A 167 -25.38 -23.02 -3.51
C ASP A 167 -24.54 -22.57 -2.33
N VAL A 168 -24.17 -23.47 -1.41
CA VAL A 168 -23.29 -23.17 -0.28
C VAL A 168 -21.95 -22.67 -0.76
N GLY A 169 -21.31 -23.35 -1.72
CA GLY A 169 -20.02 -22.96 -2.29
C GLY A 169 -20.07 -21.60 -3.00
N CYS A 170 -21.14 -21.32 -3.76
CA CYS A 170 -21.35 -20.05 -4.43
C CYS A 170 -21.51 -18.90 -3.43
N HIS A 171 -22.31 -19.08 -2.39
CA HIS A 171 -22.47 -18.08 -1.33
C HIS A 171 -21.19 -17.84 -0.57
N MET A 172 -20.46 -18.88 -0.21
CA MET A 172 -19.17 -18.78 0.47
C MET A 172 -18.15 -18.01 -0.38
N GLY A 173 -18.03 -18.34 -1.66
CA GLY A 173 -17.15 -17.61 -2.59
C GLY A 173 -17.53 -16.14 -2.71
N SER A 174 -18.83 -15.84 -2.79
CA SER A 174 -19.35 -14.47 -2.89
C SER A 174 -19.07 -13.65 -1.62
N VAL A 175 -19.25 -14.24 -0.44
CA VAL A 175 -18.95 -13.58 0.84
C VAL A 175 -17.47 -13.32 1.00
N ARG A 176 -16.60 -14.28 0.66
CA ARG A 176 -15.14 -14.09 0.68
C ARG A 176 -14.70 -12.98 -0.26
N GLU A 177 -15.27 -12.89 -1.46
CA GLU A 177 -14.98 -11.80 -2.38
C GLU A 177 -15.41 -10.45 -1.82
N LYS A 178 -16.62 -10.37 -1.24
CA LYS A 178 -17.10 -9.17 -0.54
C LYS A 178 -16.10 -8.73 0.55
N LEU A 179 -15.69 -9.65 1.42
CA LEU A 179 -14.78 -9.36 2.53
C LEU A 179 -13.39 -8.92 2.03
N ARG A 180 -12.87 -9.55 0.98
CA ARG A 180 -11.62 -9.14 0.32
C ARG A 180 -11.70 -7.72 -0.23
N MET A 181 -12.78 -7.40 -0.96
CA MET A 181 -12.99 -6.06 -1.53
C MET A 181 -13.15 -5.00 -0.44
N MET A 182 -13.85 -5.32 0.66
CA MET A 182 -13.98 -4.41 1.81
C MET A 182 -12.62 -4.09 2.42
N LYS A 183 -11.78 -5.10 2.62
CA LYS A 183 -10.42 -4.91 3.15
C LYS A 183 -9.54 -4.08 2.21
N GLU A 184 -9.55 -4.38 0.91
CA GLU A 184 -8.80 -3.60 -0.09
C GLU A 184 -9.25 -2.12 -0.11
N LEU A 185 -10.54 -1.87 0.05
CA LEU A 185 -11.09 -0.51 0.13
C LEU A 185 -10.66 0.20 1.42
N GLU A 186 -10.69 -0.49 2.54
CA GLU A 186 -10.24 0.02 3.85
C GLU A 186 -8.77 0.41 3.81
N ASP A 187 -7.89 -0.48 3.32
CA ASP A 187 -6.46 -0.23 3.16
C ASP A 187 -6.18 0.96 2.22
N ALA A 188 -6.94 1.06 1.12
CA ALA A 188 -6.85 2.17 0.19
C ALA A 188 -7.29 3.50 0.81
N LEU A 189 -8.37 3.49 1.60
CA LEU A 189 -8.87 4.67 2.31
C LEU A 189 -7.89 5.14 3.40
N GLU A 190 -7.32 4.21 4.17
CA GLU A 190 -6.29 4.52 5.17
C GLU A 190 -5.06 5.16 4.52
N THR A 191 -4.59 4.58 3.40
CA THR A 191 -3.48 5.15 2.61
C THR A 191 -3.81 6.55 2.10
N ALA A 192 -5.03 6.78 1.60
CA ALA A 192 -5.47 8.09 1.11
C ALA A 192 -5.55 9.13 2.25
N ASN A 193 -6.06 8.75 3.41
CA ASN A 193 -6.12 9.60 4.59
C ASN A 193 -4.73 9.99 5.09
N LEU A 194 -3.81 9.01 5.20
CA LEU A 194 -2.42 9.26 5.58
C LEU A 194 -1.73 10.22 4.59
N ASN A 195 -1.92 10.03 3.29
CA ASN A 195 -1.41 10.95 2.28
C ASN A 195 -1.99 12.35 2.43
N GLY A 196 -3.28 12.47 2.77
CA GLY A 196 -3.93 13.74 3.07
C GLY A 196 -3.30 14.45 4.27
N GLU A 197 -3.07 13.76 5.38
CA GLU A 197 -2.42 14.29 6.58
C GLU A 197 -0.97 14.74 6.31
N ILE A 198 -0.22 13.97 5.49
CA ILE A 198 1.14 14.33 5.08
C ILE A 198 1.12 15.62 4.25
N ILE A 199 0.22 15.72 3.27
CA ILE A 199 0.07 16.93 2.44
C ILE A 199 -0.29 18.12 3.31
N ASP A 200 -1.24 17.97 4.24
CA ASP A 200 -1.65 19.05 5.15
C ASP A 200 -0.50 19.51 6.06
N SER A 201 0.29 18.57 6.57
CA SER A 201 1.47 18.85 7.38
C SER A 201 2.57 19.57 6.58
N ILE A 202 2.84 19.13 5.36
CA ILE A 202 3.80 19.78 4.46
C ILE A 202 3.30 21.17 4.06
N SER A 203 2.01 21.32 3.80
CA SER A 203 1.39 22.60 3.43
C SER A 203 1.57 23.70 4.49
N LYS A 204 1.74 23.32 5.77
CA LYS A 204 2.07 24.26 6.85
C LYS A 204 3.52 24.76 6.79
N LEU A 205 4.42 24.03 6.14
CA LEU A 205 5.83 24.41 5.97
C LEU A 205 6.07 25.26 4.71
N TYR A 206 5.17 25.15 3.75
CA TYR A 206 5.27 25.86 2.47
C TYR A 206 4.13 26.86 2.32
N TRP A 207 4.47 28.05 1.84
CA TRP A 207 3.49 29.09 1.52
C TRP A 207 2.64 28.71 0.30
N LEU A 208 3.25 27.97 -0.67
CA LEU A 208 2.54 27.40 -1.80
C LEU A 208 3.22 26.14 -2.35
N ILE A 209 2.42 25.25 -2.97
CA ILE A 209 2.86 24.06 -3.66
C ILE A 209 2.02 23.89 -4.93
N TYR A 210 2.67 23.91 -6.09
CA TYR A 210 2.05 23.63 -7.39
C TYR A 210 2.68 22.42 -8.04
N ARG A 211 1.85 21.61 -8.69
CA ARG A 211 2.29 20.57 -9.65
C ARG A 211 2.23 21.16 -11.03
N MET A 212 3.33 21.10 -11.76
CA MET A 212 3.42 21.66 -13.12
C MET A 212 3.77 20.57 -14.13
N ASN A 213 3.10 20.60 -15.28
CA ASN A 213 3.43 19.78 -16.44
C ASN A 213 4.11 20.69 -17.49
N LEU A 214 5.37 20.40 -17.76
CA LEU A 214 6.19 21.21 -18.68
C LEU A 214 5.90 20.94 -20.16
N GLU A 215 5.27 19.79 -20.47
CA GLU A 215 4.89 19.45 -21.87
C GLU A 215 3.63 20.20 -22.29
N THR A 216 2.65 20.31 -21.39
CA THR A 216 1.38 21.00 -21.65
C THR A 216 1.38 22.46 -21.24
N GLY A 217 2.39 22.90 -20.47
CA GLY A 217 2.46 24.24 -19.91
C GLY A 217 1.34 24.53 -18.90
N THR A 218 0.89 23.51 -18.16
CA THR A 218 -0.22 23.63 -17.22
C THR A 218 0.24 23.40 -15.78
N TYR A 219 -0.51 23.93 -14.82
CA TYR A 219 -0.29 23.69 -13.40
C TYR A 219 -1.60 23.34 -12.69
N GLU A 220 -1.42 22.69 -11.53
CA GLU A 220 -2.46 22.34 -10.57
C GLU A 220 -1.98 22.73 -9.17
N GLU A 221 -2.82 23.45 -8.43
CA GLU A 221 -2.56 23.82 -7.04
C GLU A 221 -2.76 22.59 -6.12
N ILE A 222 -1.71 22.27 -5.35
CA ILE A 222 -1.81 21.29 -4.26
C ILE A 222 -2.13 22.04 -2.96
N SER A 223 -1.43 23.17 -2.72
CA SER A 223 -1.66 24.05 -1.58
C SER A 223 -1.16 25.45 -1.91
N ALA A 224 -1.93 26.48 -1.58
CA ALA A 224 -1.49 27.86 -1.69
C ALA A 224 -2.18 28.75 -0.64
N GLY A 225 -1.45 29.79 -0.20
CA GLY A 225 -2.03 30.85 0.62
C GLY A 225 -3.15 31.60 -0.13
N ASN A 226 -4.11 32.16 0.61
CA ASN A 226 -5.30 32.83 0.05
C ASN A 226 -4.98 33.90 -1.02
N GLU A 227 -3.88 34.61 -0.89
CA GLU A 227 -3.48 35.63 -1.85
C GLU A 227 -3.06 35.02 -3.19
N MET A 228 -2.24 33.98 -3.17
CA MET A 228 -1.83 33.26 -4.39
C MET A 228 -3.00 32.56 -5.06
N HIS A 229 -3.85 31.91 -4.28
CA HIS A 229 -5.05 31.26 -4.79
C HIS A 229 -5.95 32.22 -5.58
N LYS A 230 -6.10 33.45 -5.11
CA LYS A 230 -6.87 34.50 -5.82
C LYS A 230 -6.21 34.97 -7.12
N LEU A 231 -4.88 34.94 -7.19
CA LEU A 231 -4.12 35.39 -8.37
C LEU A 231 -4.03 34.29 -9.46
N THR A 232 -3.84 33.05 -9.06
CA THR A 232 -3.56 31.97 -10.00
C THR A 232 -4.74 31.00 -10.18
N GLY A 233 -5.61 30.81 -9.16
CA GLY A 233 -6.67 29.80 -9.16
C GLY A 233 -6.10 28.38 -8.98
N LYS A 234 -7.00 27.40 -8.97
CA LYS A 234 -6.65 25.98 -8.72
C LYS A 234 -5.86 25.30 -9.85
N HIS A 235 -6.04 25.76 -11.08
CA HIS A 235 -5.37 25.20 -12.27
C HIS A 235 -5.41 26.22 -13.41
N GLY A 236 -4.45 26.11 -14.32
CA GLY A 236 -4.38 26.99 -15.47
C GLY A 236 -3.12 26.80 -16.30
N LYS A 237 -2.86 27.77 -17.17
CA LYS A 237 -1.61 27.85 -17.93
C LYS A 237 -0.53 28.55 -17.09
N THR A 238 0.64 27.95 -17.05
CA THR A 238 1.76 28.37 -16.20
C THR A 238 2.23 29.78 -16.55
N GLU A 239 2.41 30.08 -17.84
CA GLU A 239 3.03 31.33 -18.30
C GLU A 239 2.22 32.56 -17.89
N GLU A 240 0.93 32.59 -18.18
CA GLU A 240 0.06 33.75 -17.90
C GLU A 240 -0.11 33.97 -16.39
N ALA A 241 -0.40 32.90 -15.64
CA ALA A 241 -0.66 32.99 -14.21
C ALA A 241 0.58 33.45 -13.42
N PHE A 242 1.75 32.93 -13.75
CA PHE A 242 2.97 33.23 -13.00
C PHE A 242 3.59 34.56 -13.40
N GLN A 243 3.46 35.01 -14.65
CA GLN A 243 3.84 36.36 -15.03
C GLN A 243 3.06 37.42 -14.22
N HIS A 244 1.76 37.23 -14.07
CA HIS A 244 0.92 38.10 -13.27
C HIS A 244 1.32 38.05 -11.78
N ALA A 245 1.51 36.86 -11.23
CA ALA A 245 1.91 36.68 -9.84
C ALA A 245 3.29 37.29 -9.53
N ILE A 246 4.29 37.14 -10.41
CA ILE A 246 5.62 37.73 -10.25
C ILE A 246 5.51 39.24 -10.18
N ASN A 247 4.78 39.90 -11.09
CA ASN A 247 4.63 41.33 -11.13
C ASN A 247 3.88 41.89 -9.91
N THR A 248 3.00 41.10 -9.29
CA THR A 248 2.17 41.52 -8.16
C THR A 248 2.85 41.26 -6.80
N ILE A 249 3.59 40.17 -6.66
CA ILE A 249 4.09 39.74 -5.35
C ILE A 249 5.57 40.00 -5.15
N VAL A 250 6.39 39.86 -6.20
CA VAL A 250 7.84 40.01 -6.12
C VAL A 250 8.23 41.50 -6.13
N ASP A 251 9.17 41.89 -5.28
CA ASP A 251 9.67 43.25 -5.32
C ASP A 251 10.42 43.57 -6.64
N GLY A 252 10.51 44.86 -7.00
CA GLY A 252 11.03 45.29 -8.31
C GLY A 252 12.46 44.80 -8.59
N GLU A 253 13.31 44.71 -7.56
CA GLU A 253 14.71 44.30 -7.71
C GLU A 253 14.85 42.83 -8.09
N HIS A 254 13.90 41.98 -7.66
CA HIS A 254 13.93 40.53 -7.87
C HIS A 254 13.06 40.07 -9.05
N GLN A 255 12.24 40.93 -9.65
CA GLN A 255 11.30 40.52 -10.72
C GLN A 255 11.99 39.93 -11.95
N GLU A 256 13.05 40.55 -12.46
CA GLU A 256 13.76 40.06 -13.64
C GLU A 256 14.44 38.68 -13.40
N MET A 257 14.96 38.50 -12.20
CA MET A 257 15.54 37.21 -11.78
C MET A 257 14.43 36.15 -11.70
N MET A 258 13.28 36.47 -11.14
CA MET A 258 12.17 35.53 -11.02
C MET A 258 11.54 35.19 -12.38
N LYS A 259 11.43 36.14 -13.31
CA LYS A 259 11.00 35.88 -14.69
C LYS A 259 11.92 34.87 -15.38
N LYS A 260 13.24 35.02 -15.25
CA LYS A 260 14.22 34.07 -15.78
C LYS A 260 14.14 32.68 -15.09
N PHE A 261 13.88 32.70 -13.78
CA PHE A 261 13.71 31.44 -13.02
C PHE A 261 12.47 30.67 -13.49
N PHE A 262 11.40 31.36 -13.84
CA PHE A 262 10.13 30.78 -14.34
C PHE A 262 10.10 30.52 -15.85
N ASP A 263 11.12 30.88 -16.59
CA ASP A 263 11.14 30.61 -18.05
C ASP A 263 10.98 29.12 -18.37
N ALA A 264 9.74 28.77 -18.74
CA ALA A 264 9.34 27.39 -19.04
C ALA A 264 10.10 26.78 -20.22
N SER A 265 10.56 27.63 -21.16
CA SER A 265 11.29 27.20 -22.36
C SER A 265 12.66 26.61 -22.01
N THR A 266 13.30 27.07 -20.95
CA THR A 266 14.64 26.66 -20.48
C THR A 266 14.59 25.76 -19.24
N LEU A 267 13.45 25.67 -18.56
CA LEU A 267 13.34 24.98 -17.26
C LEU A 267 13.69 23.50 -17.34
N ALA A 268 13.22 22.79 -18.37
CA ALA A 268 13.53 21.37 -18.55
C ALA A 268 15.01 21.10 -18.75
N ASP A 269 15.71 21.98 -19.47
CA ASP A 269 17.16 21.87 -19.73
C ASP A 269 17.98 22.22 -18.48
N ARG A 270 17.58 23.23 -17.72
CA ARG A 270 18.20 23.59 -16.43
C ARG A 270 18.06 22.51 -15.37
N LEU A 271 17.04 21.67 -15.46
CA LEU A 271 16.77 20.56 -14.56
C LEU A 271 17.32 19.22 -15.09
N LYS A 272 18.01 19.20 -16.25
CA LYS A 272 18.44 17.96 -16.91
C LYS A 272 19.29 17.09 -16.00
N ASP A 273 20.29 17.68 -15.35
CA ASP A 273 21.31 16.97 -14.56
C ASP A 273 21.16 17.22 -13.04
N THR A 274 20.06 17.81 -12.62
CA THR A 274 19.79 18.13 -11.21
C THR A 274 18.36 17.72 -10.81
N GLU A 275 18.19 17.38 -9.54
CA GLU A 275 16.87 17.05 -9.00
C GLU A 275 16.07 18.29 -8.57
N SER A 276 16.75 19.41 -8.36
CA SER A 276 16.08 20.67 -8.04
C SER A 276 16.93 21.90 -8.33
N ILE A 277 16.27 23.03 -8.60
CA ILE A 277 16.88 24.37 -8.64
C ILE A 277 16.09 25.27 -7.70
N ALA A 278 16.77 26.27 -7.10
CA ALA A 278 16.14 27.17 -6.15
C ALA A 278 16.65 28.59 -6.32
N VAL A 279 15.81 29.54 -5.91
CA VAL A 279 16.15 30.97 -5.89
C VAL A 279 15.50 31.65 -4.70
N GLU A 280 16.19 32.59 -4.10
CA GLU A 280 15.67 33.42 -3.03
C GLU A 280 15.21 34.77 -3.61
N TYR A 281 14.08 35.25 -3.14
CA TYR A 281 13.54 36.54 -3.56
C TYR A 281 12.85 37.25 -2.42
N ARG A 282 12.74 38.56 -2.53
CA ARG A 282 11.98 39.40 -1.60
C ARG A 282 10.61 39.71 -2.19
N ALA A 283 9.57 39.56 -1.39
CA ALA A 283 8.22 39.98 -1.77
C ALA A 283 8.03 41.50 -1.55
N GLN A 284 7.03 42.10 -2.20
CA GLN A 284 6.66 43.52 -1.97
C GLN A 284 6.28 43.80 -0.51
N SER A 285 5.78 42.79 0.22
CA SER A 285 5.55 42.88 1.67
C SER A 285 6.83 43.03 2.50
N GLY A 286 8.00 42.82 1.91
CA GLY A 286 9.30 42.87 2.57
C GLY A 286 9.79 41.48 3.07
N SER A 287 8.94 40.44 3.03
CA SER A 287 9.29 39.08 3.45
C SER A 287 10.19 38.36 2.45
N TRP A 288 11.10 37.53 2.95
CA TRP A 288 11.99 36.73 2.13
C TRP A 288 11.40 35.34 1.88
N HIS A 289 11.49 34.88 0.64
CA HIS A 289 10.98 33.60 0.19
C HIS A 289 12.06 32.81 -0.56
N LEU A 290 11.99 31.47 -0.42
CA LEU A 290 12.76 30.52 -1.21
C LEU A 290 11.80 29.80 -2.16
N ALA A 291 11.95 30.05 -3.45
CA ALA A 291 11.26 29.33 -4.51
C ALA A 291 12.12 28.18 -5.01
N ARG A 292 11.52 27.02 -5.23
CA ARG A 292 12.23 25.83 -5.71
C ARG A 292 11.39 25.05 -6.72
N PHE A 293 12.01 24.61 -7.80
CA PHE A 293 11.51 23.56 -8.66
C PHE A 293 12.15 22.24 -8.28
N ILE A 294 11.34 21.19 -8.14
CA ILE A 294 11.75 19.82 -7.79
C ILE A 294 11.26 18.89 -8.89
N VAL A 295 12.15 18.08 -9.46
CA VAL A 295 11.79 17.11 -10.51
C VAL A 295 10.91 16.02 -9.93
N LYS A 296 9.79 15.73 -10.60
CA LYS A 296 8.85 14.65 -10.24
C LYS A 296 8.81 13.53 -11.25
N LYS A 297 8.95 13.85 -12.53
CA LYS A 297 8.88 12.85 -13.59
C LYS A 297 9.78 13.25 -14.75
N ARG A 298 10.46 12.25 -15.30
CA ARG A 298 11.19 12.32 -16.56
C ARG A 298 10.57 11.36 -17.55
N ASN A 299 10.62 11.68 -18.83
CA ASN A 299 10.22 10.74 -19.89
C ASN A 299 11.32 9.68 -20.09
N PRO A 300 11.07 8.62 -20.90
CA PRO A 300 12.06 7.57 -21.18
C PRO A 300 13.37 8.07 -21.79
N PHE A 301 13.40 9.30 -22.33
CA PHE A 301 14.60 9.94 -22.90
C PHE A 301 15.33 10.85 -21.88
N GLY A 302 14.93 10.83 -20.62
CA GLY A 302 15.54 11.60 -19.54
C GLY A 302 15.08 13.06 -19.45
N LYS A 303 14.21 13.57 -20.34
CA LYS A 303 13.69 14.94 -20.32
C LYS A 303 12.67 15.09 -19.18
N VAL A 304 12.78 16.17 -18.41
CA VAL A 304 11.85 16.49 -17.32
C VAL A 304 10.48 16.87 -17.89
N THR A 305 9.43 16.18 -17.46
CA THR A 305 8.05 16.42 -17.89
C THR A 305 7.18 17.02 -16.79
N ASN A 306 7.43 16.67 -15.53
CA ASN A 306 6.65 17.19 -14.40
C ASN A 306 7.57 17.65 -13.28
N VAL A 307 7.22 18.80 -12.69
CA VAL A 307 7.92 19.35 -11.54
C VAL A 307 6.93 19.75 -10.44
N LEU A 308 7.41 19.81 -9.20
CA LEU A 308 6.75 20.56 -8.14
C LEU A 308 7.43 21.92 -8.05
N TYR A 309 6.63 22.97 -8.03
CA TYR A 309 7.04 24.31 -7.65
C TYR A 309 6.59 24.57 -6.22
N VAL A 310 7.55 24.86 -5.35
CA VAL A 310 7.28 25.09 -3.93
C VAL A 310 7.91 26.41 -3.49
N VAL A 311 7.21 27.12 -2.60
CA VAL A 311 7.73 28.36 -1.99
C VAL A 311 7.56 28.27 -0.49
N ARG A 312 8.61 28.61 0.25
CA ARG A 312 8.55 28.79 1.70
C ARG A 312 9.10 30.15 2.10
N GLN A 313 8.58 30.68 3.21
CA GLN A 313 9.09 31.89 3.83
C GLN A 313 10.38 31.57 4.60
N ILE A 314 11.40 32.43 4.44
CA ILE A 314 12.74 32.24 5.00
C ILE A 314 13.24 33.47 5.80
N ASP A 315 12.36 34.27 6.36
CA ASP A 315 12.75 35.48 7.11
C ASP A 315 13.62 35.15 8.32
N LYS A 316 13.34 34.08 9.02
CA LYS A 316 14.12 33.64 10.18
C LYS A 316 15.55 33.24 9.79
N GLU A 317 15.69 32.48 8.72
CA GLU A 317 16.99 32.06 8.18
C GLU A 317 17.79 33.29 7.70
N LYS A 318 17.13 34.24 7.03
CA LYS A 318 17.76 35.48 6.59
C LYS A 318 18.19 36.38 7.74
N GLN A 319 17.41 36.45 8.78
CA GLN A 319 17.78 37.23 9.97
C GLN A 319 19.02 36.67 10.64
N VAL A 320 19.13 35.34 10.76
CA VAL A 320 20.33 34.67 11.30
C VAL A 320 21.53 34.95 10.39
N GLU A 321 21.39 34.82 9.08
CA GLU A 321 22.45 35.08 8.11
C GLU A 321 22.96 36.55 8.21
N ILE A 322 22.05 37.50 8.28
CA ILE A 322 22.36 38.93 8.41
C ILE A 322 23.10 39.21 9.73
N THR A 323 22.59 38.66 10.83
CA THR A 323 23.22 38.80 12.17
C THR A 323 24.64 38.25 12.16
N TYR A 324 24.82 37.05 11.63
CA TYR A 324 26.14 36.43 11.50
C TYR A 324 27.11 37.22 10.66
N LYS A 325 26.67 37.73 9.50
CA LYS A 325 27.47 38.62 8.66
C LYS A 325 27.87 39.93 9.38
N GLN A 326 26.96 40.53 10.15
CA GLN A 326 27.25 41.72 10.95
C GLN A 326 28.28 41.44 12.04
N GLU A 327 28.17 40.30 12.73
CA GLU A 327 29.17 39.89 13.71
C GLU A 327 30.55 39.66 13.10
N LEU A 328 30.59 39.02 11.93
CA LEU A 328 31.85 38.78 11.21
C LEU A 328 32.50 40.12 10.78
N ILE A 329 31.72 41.05 10.25
CA ILE A 329 32.21 42.38 9.88
C ILE A 329 32.75 43.10 11.13
N LYS A 330 32.04 43.03 12.26
CA LYS A 330 32.48 43.63 13.53
C LYS A 330 33.81 43.03 13.98
N LYS A 331 33.92 41.68 14.00
CA LYS A 331 35.17 40.96 14.33
C LYS A 331 36.32 41.39 13.42
N ASN A 332 36.11 41.42 12.10
CA ASN A 332 37.14 41.84 11.13
C ASN A 332 37.56 43.32 11.33
N ARG A 333 36.65 44.23 11.67
CA ARG A 333 36.98 45.62 12.01
C ARG A 333 37.88 45.70 13.26
N ILE A 334 37.55 44.94 14.30
CA ILE A 334 38.38 44.86 15.53
C ILE A 334 39.78 44.34 15.19
N LEU A 335 39.88 43.24 14.46
CA LEU A 335 41.16 42.68 14.03
C LEU A 335 41.99 43.64 13.19
N SER A 336 41.34 44.34 12.23
CA SER A 336 42.01 45.38 11.42
C SER A 336 42.45 46.58 12.25
N GLY A 337 41.75 46.91 13.31
CA GLY A 337 42.16 47.94 14.29
C GLY A 337 43.38 47.52 15.07
N LEU A 338 43.35 46.29 15.62
CA LEU A 338 44.50 45.74 16.37
C LEU A 338 45.75 45.60 15.48
N SER A 339 45.59 45.20 14.22
CA SER A 339 46.74 45.06 13.29
C SER A 339 47.48 46.34 12.96
N ARG A 340 46.94 47.54 13.24
CA ARG A 340 47.62 48.84 13.10
C ARG A 340 48.56 49.13 14.25
N ASP A 341 48.20 48.66 15.45
CA ASP A 341 48.90 49.05 16.68
C ASP A 341 49.80 47.90 17.23
N TYR A 342 49.58 46.69 16.74
CA TYR A 342 50.32 45.50 17.17
C TYR A 342 50.88 44.75 15.99
N THR A 343 52.06 44.14 16.15
CA THR A 343 52.73 43.32 15.11
C THR A 343 52.24 41.92 15.05
N THR A 344 51.71 41.40 16.17
CA THR A 344 51.24 40.02 16.30
C THR A 344 50.08 39.94 17.31
N ALA A 345 49.10 39.10 17.00
CA ALA A 345 48.07 38.71 17.95
C ALA A 345 47.79 37.22 17.81
N PHE A 346 47.55 36.56 18.95
CA PHE A 346 47.22 35.14 19.03
C PHE A 346 46.17 34.90 20.12
N VAL A 347 45.45 33.78 19.97
CA VAL A 347 44.50 33.28 20.97
C VAL A 347 45.10 32.02 21.58
N LEU A 348 45.17 31.97 22.90
CA LEU A 348 45.61 30.82 23.64
C LEU A 348 44.43 30.08 24.27
N ASN A 349 44.34 28.80 24.03
CA ASN A 349 43.40 27.92 24.74
C ASN A 349 44.11 27.39 25.99
N LEU A 350 43.65 27.85 27.14
CA LEU A 350 44.27 27.50 28.45
C LEU A 350 43.98 26.06 28.90
N ASP A 351 42.97 25.41 28.29
CA ASP A 351 42.63 24.04 28.66
C ASP A 351 43.45 23.01 27.85
N THR A 352 43.89 23.39 26.62
CA THR A 352 44.63 22.49 25.73
C THR A 352 46.10 22.89 25.55
N ASP A 353 46.53 24.01 26.10
CA ASP A 353 47.82 24.62 25.87
C ASP A 353 48.16 24.89 24.39
N GLU A 354 47.12 25.00 23.53
CA GLU A 354 47.25 25.29 22.13
C GLU A 354 47.02 26.77 21.84
N TYR A 355 47.80 27.32 20.89
CA TYR A 355 47.57 28.69 20.46
C TYR A 355 47.36 28.78 18.95
N GLU A 356 46.58 29.80 18.53
CA GLU A 356 46.33 30.12 17.12
C GLU A 356 46.66 31.58 16.87
N PHE A 357 47.47 31.82 15.83
CA PHE A 357 47.73 33.20 15.39
C PHE A 357 46.51 33.81 14.71
N VAL A 358 46.06 34.95 15.24
CA VAL A 358 44.98 35.73 14.65
C VAL A 358 45.54 36.59 13.51
N PHE A 359 46.72 37.18 13.70
CA PHE A 359 47.53 37.80 12.65
C PHE A 359 48.98 37.92 13.10
N ASN A 360 49.90 37.99 12.10
CA ASN A 360 51.34 38.27 12.27
C ASN A 360 51.80 39.02 11.04
N GLN A 361 52.34 40.22 11.26
CA GLN A 361 52.82 41.11 10.18
C GLN A 361 54.13 40.65 9.49
N GLU A 362 54.89 39.80 10.15
CA GLU A 362 56.18 39.32 9.61
C GLU A 362 56.04 38.07 8.73
N THR A 363 54.96 37.32 8.87
CA THR A 363 54.72 36.12 8.07
C THR A 363 53.36 36.17 7.40
N ASN A 364 53.36 36.29 6.07
CA ASN A 364 52.18 36.24 5.22
C ASN A 364 51.61 34.80 5.09
N HIS A 365 51.88 33.92 6.05
CA HIS A 365 51.41 32.53 6.06
C HIS A 365 50.77 32.19 7.39
N ALA A 366 49.52 31.72 7.32
CA ALA A 366 48.86 31.05 8.43
C ALA A 366 49.62 29.79 8.82
N GLN A 367 50.43 29.83 9.87
CA GLN A 367 51.00 28.62 10.48
C GLN A 367 49.96 27.98 11.41
N LYS A 368 49.67 26.72 11.15
CA LYS A 368 48.84 25.84 11.98
C LYS A 368 49.66 25.37 13.19
N HIS A 369 49.01 25.42 14.34
CA HIS A 369 49.25 24.68 15.58
C HIS A 369 50.72 24.37 15.96
N GLU A 370 51.30 25.19 16.81
CA GLU A 370 52.50 24.83 17.62
C GLU A 370 52.13 24.81 19.11
N GLU A 371 52.63 23.84 19.85
CA GLU A 371 52.45 23.75 21.32
C GLU A 371 53.18 24.90 22.00
N PHE A 372 52.48 25.59 22.91
CA PHE A 372 53.06 26.63 23.72
C PHE A 372 53.86 25.99 24.88
N LYS A 373 55.20 26.01 24.80
CA LYS A 373 56.04 25.66 25.94
C LYS A 373 56.22 26.91 26.80
N ALA A 374 55.62 26.89 28.01
CA ALA A 374 55.82 27.91 28.99
C ALA A 374 57.30 28.05 29.32
N PHE A 375 57.82 29.29 29.28
CA PHE A 375 59.13 29.65 29.80
C PHE A 375 59.09 29.76 31.30
#